data_1e7ea2707875726bf12437bdfa2ce239
#
_entry.id   1e7ea2707875726bf12437bdfa2ce239
#
_cell.length_a   1.000
_cell.length_b   1.000
_cell.length_c   1.000
_cell.angle_alpha   90.00
_cell.angle_beta   90.00
_cell.angle_gamma   90.00
#
_symmetry.space_group_name_H-M   'P 1'
#
loop_
_entity.id
_entity.type
_entity.pdbx_description
1 polymer ?
#
loop_
_entity_poly.entity_id
_entity_poly.type
_entity_poly.pdbx_seq_one_letter_code
_entity_poly.pdbx_strand_id
1 'polypeptide(L)'
;LFPGGKEVQYTKDYEQMIRQTKEFMSDGVKDIFEATFQYDNILIMVDVLHQNDDGGYEIYEVKSSSWNNIESTSGQKKKLKNYIQDASIQYYVLNGLGLDINEIYITLLSKNYIRDESLDHEQLFHHERVTEKIIELQPNIPSTLKGMREVIMDTGSEPAIDIGPHCKSPYECDAYDYCWK
;
A
#
# COMPACT_ATOMS: atom_id res chain seq x y z
N LEU A 1 -11.24 -5.34 -14.34
CA LEU A 1 -11.79 -4.80 -13.10
C LEU A 1 -12.01 -3.29 -13.23
N PHE A 2 -11.07 -2.54 -13.81
CA PHE A 2 -11.12 -1.08 -13.93
C PHE A 2 -10.92 -0.65 -15.40
N PRO A 3 -11.90 -0.91 -16.28
CA PRO A 3 -11.78 -0.62 -17.70
C PRO A 3 -11.78 0.89 -17.96
N GLY A 4 -10.77 1.36 -18.69
CA GLY A 4 -10.63 2.79 -19.02
C GLY A 4 -9.83 3.60 -18.01
N GLY A 5 -9.28 2.96 -16.99
CA GLY A 5 -8.37 3.61 -16.03
C GLY A 5 -7.11 4.17 -16.71
N LYS A 6 -6.53 5.19 -16.09
CA LYS A 6 -5.29 5.84 -16.56
C LYS A 6 -4.16 5.59 -15.58
N GLU A 7 -2.99 5.26 -16.10
CA GLU A 7 -1.78 5.03 -15.32
C GLU A 7 -0.91 6.29 -15.25
N VAL A 8 -0.51 6.64 -14.03
CA VAL A 8 0.52 7.65 -13.80
C VAL A 8 1.86 7.04 -14.19
N GLN A 9 2.51 7.61 -15.19
CA GLN A 9 3.76 7.07 -15.70
C GLN A 9 4.89 7.27 -14.70
N TYR A 10 5.54 6.16 -14.32
CA TYR A 10 6.67 6.22 -13.42
C TYR A 10 7.84 7.01 -14.02
N THR A 11 8.28 8.00 -13.28
CA THR A 11 9.48 8.78 -13.56
C THR A 11 10.29 8.98 -12.28
N LYS A 12 11.54 9.46 -12.40
CA LYS A 12 12.31 9.87 -11.22
C LYS A 12 11.92 11.27 -10.72
N ASP A 13 11.06 11.98 -11.45
CA ASP A 13 10.46 13.25 -11.07
C ASP A 13 9.11 12.99 -10.38
N TYR A 14 9.13 12.81 -9.06
CA TYR A 14 7.92 12.55 -8.26
C TYR A 14 6.95 13.73 -8.27
N GLU A 15 7.43 14.97 -8.46
CA GLU A 15 6.55 16.12 -8.59
C GLU A 15 5.75 16.07 -9.90
N GLN A 16 6.35 15.58 -10.99
CA GLN A 16 5.64 15.33 -12.24
C GLN A 16 4.55 14.28 -12.05
N MET A 17 4.85 13.18 -11.34
CA MET A 17 3.88 12.12 -11.06
C MET A 17 2.70 12.66 -10.23
N ILE A 18 2.97 13.45 -9.19
CA ILE A 18 1.93 14.11 -8.38
C ILE A 18 1.07 15.06 -9.24
N ARG A 19 1.68 15.85 -10.14
CA ARG A 19 0.93 16.71 -11.05
C ARG A 19 0.02 15.91 -11.97
N GLN A 20 0.53 14.83 -12.57
CA GLN A 20 -0.26 13.96 -13.45
C GLN A 20 -1.44 13.31 -12.70
N THR A 21 -1.24 12.87 -11.46
CA THR A 21 -2.34 12.37 -10.60
C THR A 21 -3.42 13.43 -10.44
N LYS A 22 -3.04 14.67 -10.10
CA LYS A 22 -3.99 15.79 -9.94
C LYS A 22 -4.74 16.14 -11.23
N GLU A 23 -4.06 16.09 -12.37
CA GLU A 23 -4.67 16.29 -13.70
C GLU A 23 -5.73 15.23 -13.97
N PHE A 24 -5.43 13.94 -13.76
CA PHE A 24 -6.40 12.87 -13.94
C PHE A 24 -7.61 13.01 -13.02
N MET A 25 -7.40 13.36 -11.75
CA MET A 25 -8.49 13.64 -10.81
C MET A 25 -9.35 14.82 -11.28
N SER A 26 -8.73 15.91 -11.75
CA SER A 26 -9.43 17.10 -12.27
C SER A 26 -10.23 16.81 -13.54
N ASP A 27 -9.73 15.90 -14.38
CA ASP A 27 -10.38 15.46 -15.62
C ASP A 27 -11.53 14.47 -15.36
N GLY A 28 -11.78 14.10 -14.09
CA GLY A 28 -12.83 13.17 -13.70
C GLY A 28 -12.51 11.71 -14.06
N VAL A 29 -11.23 11.36 -14.15
CA VAL A 29 -10.80 9.96 -14.33
C VAL A 29 -11.13 9.19 -13.06
N LYS A 30 -12.00 8.18 -13.18
CA LYS A 30 -12.47 7.41 -12.03
C LYS A 30 -11.44 6.42 -11.50
N ASP A 31 -10.66 5.82 -12.39
CA ASP A 31 -9.68 4.79 -12.05
C ASP A 31 -8.29 5.30 -12.39
N ILE A 32 -7.45 5.51 -11.38
CA ILE A 32 -6.09 5.98 -11.55
C ILE A 32 -5.14 4.91 -11.00
N PHE A 33 -4.27 4.39 -11.86
CA PHE A 33 -3.22 3.45 -11.46
C PHE A 33 -1.94 4.20 -11.10
N GLU A 34 -1.20 3.71 -10.11
CA GLU A 34 0.03 4.32 -9.60
C GLU A 34 -0.18 5.78 -9.14
N ALA A 35 -1.37 6.06 -8.62
CA ALA A 35 -1.73 7.41 -8.19
C ALA A 35 -0.77 7.92 -7.11
N THR A 36 -0.01 8.98 -7.42
CA THR A 36 1.10 9.46 -6.60
C THR A 36 0.72 10.67 -5.78
N PHE A 37 0.97 10.61 -4.47
CA PHE A 37 0.64 11.66 -3.52
C PHE A 37 1.78 11.92 -2.55
N GLN A 38 1.81 13.12 -1.99
CA GLN A 38 2.74 13.48 -0.93
C GLN A 38 2.04 14.31 0.15
N TYR A 39 2.21 13.88 1.39
CA TYR A 39 1.77 14.59 2.58
C TYR A 39 2.77 14.36 3.72
N ASP A 40 3.01 15.36 4.54
CA ASP A 40 3.92 15.29 5.69
C ASP A 40 5.30 14.68 5.36
N ASN A 41 5.87 15.07 4.20
CA ASN A 41 7.11 14.53 3.62
C ASN A 41 7.12 13.01 3.37
N ILE A 42 5.96 12.42 3.21
CA ILE A 42 5.80 11.02 2.83
C ILE A 42 5.23 10.97 1.44
N LEU A 43 5.93 10.29 0.55
CA LEU A 43 5.50 9.99 -0.81
C LEU A 43 4.88 8.59 -0.83
N ILE A 44 3.74 8.47 -1.47
CA ILE A 44 3.08 7.18 -1.73
C ILE A 44 2.71 7.06 -3.21
N MET A 45 2.60 5.83 -3.67
CA MET A 45 2.00 5.45 -4.94
C MET A 45 0.92 4.42 -4.63
N VAL A 46 -0.31 4.71 -5.03
CA VAL A 46 -1.47 3.84 -4.80
C VAL A 46 -1.68 3.00 -6.05
N ASP A 47 -1.62 1.67 -5.91
CA ASP A 47 -1.72 0.76 -7.07
C ASP A 47 -2.99 1.03 -7.88
N VAL A 48 -4.17 1.12 -7.21
CA VAL A 48 -5.42 1.55 -7.85
C VAL A 48 -6.18 2.47 -6.91
N LEU A 49 -6.44 3.70 -7.37
CA LEU A 49 -7.34 4.65 -6.75
C LEU A 49 -8.62 4.70 -7.58
N HIS A 50 -9.74 4.24 -7.03
CA HIS A 50 -11.06 4.26 -7.65
C HIS A 50 -11.94 5.34 -7.04
N GLN A 51 -12.57 6.17 -7.88
CA GLN A 51 -13.56 7.16 -7.43
C GLN A 51 -14.97 6.61 -7.61
N ASN A 52 -15.68 6.50 -6.48
CA ASN A 52 -17.09 6.10 -6.45
C ASN A 52 -18.03 7.15 -7.08
N ASP A 53 -19.26 6.74 -7.36
CA ASP A 53 -20.30 7.62 -7.90
C ASP A 53 -20.75 8.72 -6.91
N ASP A 54 -20.53 8.52 -5.61
CA ASP A 54 -20.80 9.50 -4.55
C ASP A 54 -19.65 10.51 -4.35
N GLY A 55 -18.54 10.32 -5.06
CA GLY A 55 -17.36 11.18 -5.03
C GLY A 55 -16.28 10.77 -4.04
N GLY A 56 -16.53 9.78 -3.20
CA GLY A 56 -15.53 9.17 -2.33
C GLY A 56 -14.57 8.26 -3.09
N TYR A 57 -13.54 7.76 -2.41
CA TYR A 57 -12.49 6.94 -3.03
C TYR A 57 -12.37 5.57 -2.35
N GLU A 58 -11.99 4.59 -3.16
CA GLU A 58 -11.56 3.28 -2.73
C GLU A 58 -10.10 3.05 -3.12
N ILE A 59 -9.35 2.38 -2.26
CA ILE A 59 -7.96 1.99 -2.49
C ILE A 59 -7.90 0.49 -2.69
N TYR A 60 -7.21 0.06 -3.75
CA TYR A 60 -6.87 -1.35 -3.97
C TYR A 60 -5.35 -1.48 -4.01
N GLU A 61 -4.78 -2.03 -2.95
CA GLU A 61 -3.38 -2.37 -2.86
C GLU A 61 -3.17 -3.78 -3.39
N VAL A 62 -2.40 -3.94 -4.46
CA VAL A 62 -2.24 -5.19 -5.21
C VAL A 62 -0.98 -5.92 -4.78
N LYS A 63 -1.13 -7.18 -4.41
CA LYS A 63 0.00 -8.02 -3.99
C LYS A 63 0.03 -9.30 -4.83
N SER A 64 1.21 -9.67 -5.32
CA SER A 64 1.43 -10.88 -6.12
C SER A 64 1.24 -12.20 -5.36
N SER A 65 1.02 -12.14 -4.05
CA SER A 65 0.77 -13.34 -3.26
C SER A 65 -0.66 -13.84 -3.43
N SER A 66 -0.85 -15.14 -3.17
CA SER A 66 -2.15 -15.78 -3.32
C SER A 66 -2.86 -15.92 -1.98
N TRP A 67 -4.20 -15.82 -2.02
CA TRP A 67 -5.10 -15.99 -0.90
C TRP A 67 -5.94 -17.27 -1.02
N ASN A 68 -6.16 -17.95 0.10
CA ASN A 68 -7.08 -19.07 0.19
C ASN A 68 -8.20 -18.76 1.19
N ASN A 69 -9.42 -18.58 0.71
CA ASN A 69 -10.58 -18.23 1.51
C ASN A 69 -10.99 -19.31 2.53
N ILE A 70 -10.56 -20.56 2.34
CA ILE A 70 -11.03 -21.70 3.13
C ILE A 70 -10.19 -21.88 4.41
N GLU A 71 -8.88 -21.57 4.36
CA GLU A 71 -8.00 -21.71 5.52
C GLU A 71 -6.90 -20.63 5.48
N SER A 72 -7.09 -19.52 6.21
CA SER A 72 -5.98 -18.59 6.39
C SER A 72 -4.93 -19.19 7.32
N THR A 73 -3.82 -19.63 6.76
CA THR A 73 -2.68 -20.12 7.54
C THR A 73 -2.06 -19.00 8.39
N SER A 74 -1.33 -19.36 9.45
CA SER A 74 -0.60 -18.39 10.28
C SER A 74 0.34 -17.48 9.44
N GLY A 75 0.94 -18.03 8.38
CA GLY A 75 1.80 -17.29 7.46
C GLY A 75 1.04 -16.26 6.61
N GLN A 76 -0.18 -16.57 6.18
CA GLN A 76 -1.03 -15.63 5.43
C GLN A 76 -1.49 -14.47 6.32
N LYS A 77 -1.88 -14.76 7.57
CA LYS A 77 -2.23 -13.72 8.56
C LYS A 77 -1.06 -12.78 8.84
N LYS A 78 0.16 -13.31 8.92
CA LYS A 78 1.38 -12.51 9.12
C LYS A 78 1.64 -11.60 7.90
N LYS A 79 1.53 -12.13 6.67
CA LYS A 79 1.67 -11.34 5.45
C LYS A 79 0.62 -10.25 5.35
N LEU A 80 -0.66 -10.59 5.60
CA LEU A 80 -1.76 -9.63 5.58
C LEU A 80 -1.52 -8.48 6.58
N LYS A 81 -0.96 -8.77 7.77
CA LYS A 81 -0.61 -7.73 8.74
C LYS A 81 0.38 -6.73 8.17
N ASN A 82 1.41 -7.18 7.44
CA ASN A 82 2.38 -6.28 6.81
C ASN A 82 1.72 -5.43 5.72
N TYR A 83 0.85 -6.02 4.89
CA TYR A 83 0.11 -5.29 3.85
C TYR A 83 -0.83 -4.23 4.43
N ILE A 84 -1.47 -4.54 5.58
CA ILE A 84 -2.30 -3.58 6.31
C ILE A 84 -1.45 -2.40 6.83
N GLN A 85 -0.21 -2.66 7.30
CA GLN A 85 0.69 -1.59 7.72
C GLN A 85 1.09 -0.69 6.56
N ASP A 86 1.40 -1.26 5.39
CA ASP A 86 1.67 -0.54 4.14
C ASP A 86 0.49 0.38 3.77
N ALA A 87 -0.69 -0.20 3.63
CA ALA A 87 -1.91 0.53 3.28
C ALA A 87 -2.33 1.57 4.34
N SER A 88 -1.93 1.37 5.62
CA SER A 88 -2.18 2.35 6.70
C SER A 88 -1.39 3.65 6.50
N ILE A 89 -0.20 3.58 5.92
CA ILE A 89 0.59 4.77 5.59
C ILE A 89 -0.03 5.48 4.38
N GLN A 90 -0.50 4.72 3.39
CA GLN A 90 -1.22 5.30 2.25
C GLN A 90 -2.48 6.04 2.70
N TYR A 91 -3.31 5.41 3.54
CA TYR A 91 -4.48 6.05 4.11
C TYR A 91 -4.13 7.33 4.89
N TYR A 92 -3.07 7.31 5.71
CA TYR A 92 -2.60 8.48 6.45
C TYR A 92 -2.32 9.67 5.52
N VAL A 93 -1.62 9.42 4.42
CA VAL A 93 -1.29 10.47 3.43
C VAL A 93 -2.55 10.99 2.74
N LEU A 94 -3.42 10.12 2.26
CA LEU A 94 -4.63 10.50 1.53
C LEU A 94 -5.63 11.24 2.42
N ASN A 95 -5.85 10.74 3.63
CA ASN A 95 -6.70 11.40 4.62
C ASN A 95 -6.14 12.75 5.05
N GLY A 96 -4.81 12.87 5.18
CA GLY A 96 -4.12 14.13 5.47
C GLY A 96 -4.25 15.17 4.35
N LEU A 97 -4.44 14.72 3.11
CA LEU A 97 -4.75 15.57 1.96
C LEU A 97 -6.24 15.91 1.83
N GLY A 98 -7.09 15.34 2.69
CA GLY A 98 -8.54 15.59 2.70
C GLY A 98 -9.33 14.77 1.69
N LEU A 99 -8.77 13.66 1.16
CA LEU A 99 -9.53 12.72 0.36
C LEU A 99 -10.47 11.90 1.25
N ASP A 100 -11.71 11.75 0.81
CA ASP A 100 -12.72 10.91 1.48
C ASP A 100 -12.53 9.45 1.04
N ILE A 101 -11.85 8.67 1.87
CA ILE A 101 -11.55 7.26 1.59
C ILE A 101 -12.61 6.39 2.26
N ASN A 102 -13.49 5.81 1.46
CA ASN A 102 -14.61 4.99 1.91
C ASN A 102 -14.16 3.56 2.25
N GLU A 103 -13.36 2.94 1.37
CA GLU A 103 -12.96 1.55 1.51
C GLU A 103 -11.51 1.31 1.09
N ILE A 104 -10.90 0.30 1.72
CA ILE A 104 -9.54 -0.12 1.43
C ILE A 104 -9.47 -1.63 1.32
N TYR A 105 -8.91 -2.11 0.21
CA TYR A 105 -8.79 -3.52 -0.11
C TYR A 105 -7.34 -3.92 -0.34
N ILE A 106 -6.97 -5.09 0.18
CA ILE A 106 -5.76 -5.80 -0.26
C ILE A 106 -6.19 -6.80 -1.33
N THR A 107 -5.70 -6.60 -2.54
CA THR A 107 -6.03 -7.42 -3.71
C THR A 107 -4.97 -8.49 -3.91
N LEU A 108 -5.39 -9.74 -3.94
CA LEU A 108 -4.54 -10.93 -3.94
C LEU A 108 -5.01 -11.90 -5.03
N LEU A 109 -4.13 -12.79 -5.49
CA LEU A 109 -4.53 -13.85 -6.40
C LEU A 109 -5.36 -14.91 -5.66
N SER A 110 -6.50 -15.30 -6.23
CA SER A 110 -7.32 -16.40 -5.71
C SER A 110 -6.66 -17.75 -6.00
N LYS A 111 -6.36 -18.52 -4.97
CA LYS A 111 -5.87 -19.92 -5.13
C LYS A 111 -6.91 -20.87 -5.66
N ASN A 112 -8.18 -20.51 -5.56
CA ASN A 112 -9.29 -21.35 -6.01
C ASN A 112 -9.64 -21.11 -7.48
N TYR A 113 -9.02 -20.11 -8.11
CA TYR A 113 -9.23 -19.82 -9.52
C TYR A 113 -8.58 -20.90 -10.39
N ILE A 114 -9.35 -21.48 -11.27
CA ILE A 114 -8.90 -22.41 -12.32
C ILE A 114 -9.21 -21.73 -13.65
N ARG A 115 -8.17 -21.45 -14.42
CA ARG A 115 -8.33 -20.85 -15.75
C ARG A 115 -8.98 -21.85 -16.70
N ASP A 116 -10.07 -21.43 -17.33
CA ASP A 116 -10.69 -22.13 -18.45
C ASP A 116 -10.22 -21.52 -19.79
N GLU A 117 -11.00 -21.59 -20.86
CA GLU A 117 -10.64 -21.07 -22.20
C GLU A 117 -10.34 -19.55 -22.17
N SER A 118 -11.07 -18.79 -21.38
CA SER A 118 -10.88 -17.35 -21.18
C SER A 118 -10.39 -17.01 -19.77
N LEU A 119 -9.70 -15.88 -19.62
CA LEU A 119 -9.31 -15.35 -18.34
C LEU A 119 -10.50 -14.62 -17.70
N ASP A 120 -10.95 -15.09 -16.55
CA ASP A 120 -11.96 -14.42 -15.73
C ASP A 120 -11.25 -13.60 -14.65
N HIS A 121 -11.21 -12.29 -14.85
CA HIS A 121 -10.51 -11.37 -13.92
C HIS A 121 -11.27 -11.21 -12.60
N GLU A 122 -12.59 -11.38 -12.56
CA GLU A 122 -13.37 -11.26 -11.32
C GLU A 122 -13.11 -12.45 -10.38
N GLN A 123 -12.96 -13.63 -10.93
CA GLN A 123 -12.64 -14.82 -10.15
C GLN A 123 -11.14 -14.96 -9.84
N LEU A 124 -10.27 -14.35 -10.68
CA LEU A 124 -8.82 -14.42 -10.51
C LEU A 124 -8.36 -13.70 -9.25
N PHE A 125 -9.01 -12.60 -8.87
CA PHE A 125 -8.61 -11.78 -7.74
C PHE A 125 -9.55 -11.95 -6.55
N HIS A 126 -8.97 -11.89 -5.37
CA HIS A 126 -9.65 -11.76 -4.10
C HIS A 126 -9.35 -10.38 -3.50
N HIS A 127 -10.38 -9.66 -3.12
CA HIS A 127 -10.28 -8.35 -2.47
C HIS A 127 -10.60 -8.52 -0.99
N GLU A 128 -9.57 -8.51 -0.15
CA GLU A 128 -9.74 -8.55 1.31
C GLU A 128 -9.96 -7.14 1.84
N ARG A 129 -11.15 -6.85 2.33
CA ARG A 129 -11.51 -5.57 2.90
C ARG A 129 -10.80 -5.37 4.25
N VAL A 130 -10.08 -4.26 4.39
CA VAL A 130 -9.24 -4.02 5.57
C VAL A 130 -9.47 -2.65 6.22
N THR A 131 -10.47 -1.92 5.79
CA THR A 131 -10.76 -0.52 6.18
C THR A 131 -10.73 -0.30 7.69
N GLU A 132 -11.48 -1.09 8.48
CA GLU A 132 -11.55 -0.91 9.94
C GLU A 132 -10.18 -1.15 10.59
N LYS A 133 -9.44 -2.19 10.15
CA LYS A 133 -8.12 -2.51 10.70
C LYS A 133 -7.12 -1.37 10.45
N ILE A 134 -7.24 -0.69 9.30
CA ILE A 134 -6.41 0.46 8.95
C ILE A 134 -6.77 1.67 9.80
N ILE A 135 -8.06 1.95 10.00
CA ILE A 135 -8.53 3.04 10.87
C ILE A 135 -8.06 2.85 12.31
N GLU A 136 -8.12 1.62 12.84
CA GLU A 136 -7.62 1.28 14.18
C GLU A 136 -6.12 1.57 14.37
N LEU A 137 -5.32 1.51 13.30
CA LEU A 137 -3.87 1.78 13.35
C LEU A 137 -3.54 3.28 13.29
N GLN A 138 -4.44 4.14 12.79
CA GLN A 138 -4.15 5.54 12.52
C GLN A 138 -3.62 6.33 13.72
N PRO A 139 -4.10 6.14 14.96
CA PRO A 139 -3.54 6.87 16.11
C PRO A 139 -2.03 6.65 16.33
N ASN A 140 -1.48 5.53 15.84
CA ASN A 140 -0.08 5.18 16.03
C ASN A 140 0.82 5.60 14.83
N ILE A 141 0.23 5.87 13.67
CA ILE A 141 1.01 6.17 12.44
C ILE A 141 1.90 7.41 12.61
N PRO A 142 1.43 8.57 13.15
CA PRO A 142 2.27 9.75 13.29
C PRO A 142 3.51 9.51 14.17
N SER A 143 3.35 8.79 15.28
CA SER A 143 4.46 8.48 16.19
C SER A 143 5.47 7.52 15.56
N THR A 144 4.99 6.51 14.80
CA THR A 144 5.83 5.58 14.06
C THR A 144 6.66 6.31 12.99
N LEU A 145 6.03 7.16 12.20
CA LEU A 145 6.68 7.95 11.15
C LEU A 145 7.70 8.94 11.74
N LYS A 146 7.39 9.56 12.88
CA LYS A 146 8.33 10.42 13.61
C LYS A 146 9.57 9.64 14.01
N GLY A 147 9.43 8.46 14.63
CA GLY A 147 10.57 7.62 15.00
C GLY A 147 11.43 7.19 13.80
N MET A 148 10.79 6.83 12.68
CA MET A 148 11.53 6.53 11.44
C MET A 148 12.33 7.72 10.93
N ARG A 149 11.76 8.92 10.93
CA ARG A 149 12.47 10.16 10.52
C ARG A 149 13.64 10.47 11.43
N GLU A 150 13.49 10.32 12.74
CA GLU A 150 14.57 10.55 13.70
C GLU A 150 15.78 9.66 13.38
N VAL A 151 15.55 8.38 13.07
CA VAL A 151 16.61 7.45 12.68
C VAL A 151 17.25 7.83 11.33
N ILE A 152 16.45 8.18 10.32
CA ILE A 152 16.95 8.54 8.98
C ILE A 152 17.75 9.85 9.02
N MET A 153 17.34 10.81 9.86
CA MET A 153 17.98 12.13 9.96
C MET A 153 19.21 12.14 10.86
N ASP A 154 19.38 11.16 11.73
CA ASP A 154 20.61 11.00 12.52
C ASP A 154 21.73 10.39 11.66
N THR A 155 22.53 11.25 11.07
CA THR A 155 23.70 10.86 10.28
C THR A 155 24.98 10.78 11.12
N GLY A 156 24.90 11.04 12.41
CA GLY A 156 26.06 11.12 13.32
C GLY A 156 26.37 9.84 14.06
N SER A 157 25.37 8.94 14.15
CA SER A 157 25.52 7.67 14.88
C SER A 157 24.76 6.53 14.19
N GLU A 158 25.25 5.31 14.38
CA GLU A 158 24.51 4.12 13.99
C GLU A 158 23.31 3.96 14.92
N PRO A 159 22.14 3.49 14.42
CA PRO A 159 21.01 3.18 15.27
C PRO A 159 21.39 2.15 16.35
N ALA A 160 21.10 2.44 17.60
CA ALA A 160 21.37 1.55 18.74
C ALA A 160 20.38 0.36 18.76
N ILE A 161 20.40 -0.46 17.72
CA ILE A 161 19.54 -1.62 17.55
C ILE A 161 20.43 -2.87 17.50
N ASP A 162 20.32 -3.72 18.50
CA ASP A 162 21.04 -5.00 18.53
C ASP A 162 20.58 -5.95 17.43
N ILE A 163 21.47 -6.86 17.00
CA ILE A 163 21.11 -7.94 16.09
C ILE A 163 20.09 -8.89 16.72
N GLY A 164 19.15 -9.37 15.91
CA GLY A 164 18.08 -10.24 16.43
C GLY A 164 17.15 -10.79 15.36
N PRO A 165 16.04 -11.42 15.77
CA PRO A 165 15.07 -12.01 14.83
C PRO A 165 14.47 -11.01 13.83
N HIS A 166 14.41 -9.74 14.20
CA HIS A 166 13.91 -8.65 13.32
C HIS A 166 14.80 -8.44 12.09
N CYS A 167 16.09 -8.81 12.15
CA CYS A 167 16.97 -8.71 10.98
C CYS A 167 16.57 -9.66 9.82
N LYS A 168 15.69 -10.64 10.08
CA LYS A 168 15.18 -11.60 9.09
C LYS A 168 13.66 -11.56 8.93
N SER A 169 12.97 -10.67 9.62
CA SER A 169 11.50 -10.65 9.63
C SER A 169 10.97 -9.23 9.81
N PRO A 170 10.03 -8.78 8.97
CA PRO A 170 9.29 -9.53 7.93
C PRO A 170 10.10 -9.86 6.68
N TYR A 171 11.14 -9.08 6.40
CA TYR A 171 12.11 -9.25 5.30
C TYR A 171 13.52 -9.25 5.85
N GLU A 172 14.47 -9.75 5.08
CA GLU A 172 15.88 -9.64 5.44
C GLU A 172 16.32 -8.16 5.39
N CYS A 173 17.01 -7.73 6.44
CA CYS A 173 17.48 -6.35 6.56
C CYS A 173 18.64 -6.12 5.59
N ASP A 174 18.61 -5.01 4.84
CA ASP A 174 19.67 -4.64 3.90
C ASP A 174 21.04 -4.44 4.59
N ALA A 175 21.07 -4.13 5.89
CA ALA A 175 22.30 -4.05 6.69
C ALA A 175 22.73 -5.40 7.29
N TYR A 176 22.07 -6.52 6.93
CA TYR A 176 22.33 -7.83 7.53
C TYR A 176 23.80 -8.21 7.48
N ASP A 177 24.40 -8.18 6.29
CA ASP A 177 25.83 -8.55 6.10
C ASP A 177 26.81 -7.58 6.79
N TYR A 178 26.38 -6.38 7.09
CA TYR A 178 27.16 -5.42 7.88
C TYR A 178 27.17 -5.77 9.37
N CYS A 179 26.02 -6.10 9.94
CA CYS A 179 25.84 -6.31 11.38
C CYS A 179 26.25 -7.72 11.85
N TRP A 180 26.14 -8.73 10.98
CA TRP A 180 26.39 -10.16 11.32
C TRP A 180 27.78 -10.65 10.89
N LYS A 181 28.76 -9.75 10.83
CA LYS A 181 30.15 -10.11 10.53
C LYS A 181 30.83 -10.84 11.67
#